data_e8b3fc8eba69d47248f7dd4e1722730d
#
_entry.id   e8b3fc8eba69d47248f7dd4e1722730d
#
_cell.length_a   1.000
_cell.length_b   1.000
_cell.length_c   1.000
_cell.angle_alpha   90.00
_cell.angle_beta   90.00
_cell.angle_gamma   90.00
#
_symmetry.space_group_name_H-M   'P 1'
#
loop_
_entity.id
_entity.type
_entity.pdbx_description
1 polymer ?
#
loop_
_entity_poly.entity_id
_entity_poly.type
_entity_poly.pdbx_seq_one_letter_code
_entity_poly.pdbx_strand_id
1 'polypeptide(L)'
;MGSRTVVVGASVGGIKTVQALRSQGYAGELIVVDAESHLPYDKPPLSKGYLNESLGRDRVNLISEAEINSLVIDLKLGVGAKKIDVAGNEITLEDGGRIGYDNLIVATGARARLSPWEAKDGVHLLRTLDDSEMLRKDFHGARSVIVVGGGFIGAEVAAAARHHGLEVTIVDPLEVPMGRVIGDPVGRLFIKLHHLNGVATHFGNGVEAITGSKGDLTVELTDGRLLYGDLVVVGIGAVPNTEWLASSGLLIDNGLVCDEYCRADGQANIFGVGDVARWFHPKRKELVRVEHWTNAVEQAACVAHNIVNPSNIVSYAPIPYVWSDQYDWKIQIAGETARVADFVVVEDPSNENRFAAVYVDHSGNFCGVVTVNWPRAMIQCRRLLENETDISRPLSLLNDLLPGKAK
;
A
#
# COMPACT_ATOMS: atom_id res chain seq x y z
N MET A 1 18.86 27.11 -19.80
CA MET A 1 18.24 26.86 -18.48
C MET A 1 18.26 25.37 -18.27
N GLY A 2 18.54 24.88 -17.05
CA GLY A 2 18.49 23.45 -16.78
C GLY A 2 17.06 22.94 -16.87
N SER A 3 16.88 21.63 -17.17
CA SER A 3 15.56 20.99 -17.19
C SER A 3 14.91 21.05 -15.79
N ARG A 4 13.60 21.27 -15.74
CA ARG A 4 12.81 21.31 -14.50
C ARG A 4 11.93 20.08 -14.39
N THR A 5 12.06 19.34 -13.29
CA THR A 5 11.15 18.24 -12.96
C THR A 5 10.29 18.62 -11.76
N VAL A 6 8.97 18.56 -11.95
CA VAL A 6 7.97 18.81 -10.91
C VAL A 6 7.39 17.47 -10.46
N VAL A 7 7.34 17.25 -9.15
CA VAL A 7 6.75 16.07 -8.52
C VAL A 7 5.54 16.50 -7.71
N VAL A 8 4.38 15.93 -7.98
CA VAL A 8 3.15 16.18 -7.22
C VAL A 8 2.88 14.98 -6.33
N GLY A 9 3.03 15.17 -5.02
CA GLY A 9 2.96 14.16 -3.97
C GLY A 9 4.33 13.88 -3.35
N ALA A 10 4.47 14.14 -2.04
CA ALA A 10 5.72 13.99 -1.28
C ALA A 10 5.76 12.73 -0.40
N SER A 11 4.93 11.73 -0.70
CA SER A 11 5.03 10.43 -0.03
C SER A 11 6.13 9.57 -0.68
N VAL A 12 6.17 8.27 -0.38
CA VAL A 12 7.24 7.37 -0.82
C VAL A 12 7.54 7.47 -2.31
N GLY A 13 6.52 7.48 -3.20
CA GLY A 13 6.72 7.56 -4.64
C GLY A 13 7.46 8.83 -5.07
N GLY A 14 7.01 10.00 -4.59
CA GLY A 14 7.63 11.28 -4.93
C GLY A 14 9.03 11.43 -4.37
N ILE A 15 9.23 11.17 -3.09
CA ILE A 15 10.55 11.32 -2.44
C ILE A 15 11.57 10.33 -3.03
N LYS A 16 11.18 9.07 -3.26
CA LYS A 16 12.07 8.08 -3.88
C LYS A 16 12.41 8.45 -5.33
N THR A 17 11.49 9.08 -6.07
CA THR A 17 11.80 9.59 -7.42
C THR A 17 12.85 10.68 -7.36
N VAL A 18 12.72 11.66 -6.46
CA VAL A 18 13.71 12.74 -6.31
C VAL A 18 15.08 12.19 -5.90
N GLN A 19 15.13 11.30 -4.91
CA GLN A 19 16.35 10.63 -4.49
C GLN A 19 16.99 9.86 -5.65
N ALA A 20 16.20 9.10 -6.42
CA ALA A 20 16.67 8.35 -7.58
C ALA A 20 17.18 9.26 -8.72
N LEU A 21 16.49 10.37 -9.01
CA LEU A 21 16.96 11.35 -9.99
C LEU A 21 18.34 11.90 -9.62
N ARG A 22 18.53 12.34 -8.38
CA ARG A 22 19.83 12.86 -7.93
C ARG A 22 20.93 11.79 -7.93
N SER A 23 20.63 10.59 -7.47
CA SER A 23 21.60 9.49 -7.46
C SER A 23 22.05 9.06 -8.86
N GLN A 24 21.21 9.28 -9.88
CA GLN A 24 21.51 9.01 -11.29
C GLN A 24 22.08 10.22 -12.04
N GLY A 25 22.40 11.32 -11.33
CA GLY A 25 23.09 12.46 -11.89
C GLY A 25 22.20 13.54 -12.51
N TYR A 26 20.89 13.53 -12.26
CA TYR A 26 20.01 14.61 -12.72
C TYR A 26 20.41 15.94 -12.07
N ALA A 27 20.87 16.90 -12.88
CA ALA A 27 21.34 18.21 -12.43
C ALA A 27 20.28 19.32 -12.53
N GLY A 28 19.08 19.02 -13.07
CA GLY A 28 18.00 19.99 -13.26
C GLY A 28 17.34 20.41 -11.94
N GLU A 29 16.45 21.39 -12.03
CA GLU A 29 15.65 21.86 -10.91
C GLU A 29 14.64 20.78 -10.47
N LEU A 30 14.48 20.58 -9.17
CA LEU A 30 13.52 19.67 -8.58
C LEU A 30 12.57 20.43 -7.65
N ILE A 31 11.28 20.43 -8.01
CA ILE A 31 10.22 21.01 -7.21
C ILE A 31 9.28 19.89 -6.78
N VAL A 32 9.00 19.79 -5.48
CA VAL A 32 8.06 18.82 -4.92
C VAL A 32 6.90 19.57 -4.28
N VAL A 33 5.68 19.22 -4.65
CA VAL A 33 4.44 19.85 -4.16
C VAL A 33 3.63 18.80 -3.42
N ASP A 34 3.15 19.11 -2.22
CA ASP A 34 2.25 18.23 -1.44
C ASP A 34 1.16 19.02 -0.71
N ALA A 35 -0.05 18.47 -0.71
CA ALA A 35 -1.18 19.06 0.02
C ALA A 35 -1.04 18.91 1.55
N GLU A 36 -0.33 17.89 2.03
CA GLU A 36 -0.05 17.71 3.45
C GLU A 36 1.04 18.71 3.90
N SER A 37 0.89 19.28 5.12
CA SER A 37 1.84 20.24 5.69
C SER A 37 2.98 19.59 6.46
N HIS A 38 2.91 18.29 6.69
CA HIS A 38 3.95 17.52 7.39
C HIS A 38 5.18 17.29 6.50
N LEU A 39 6.37 17.23 7.11
CA LEU A 39 7.53 16.68 6.41
C LEU A 39 7.19 15.28 5.87
N PRO A 40 7.69 14.93 4.67
CA PRO A 40 7.42 13.64 4.04
C PRO A 40 7.66 12.47 4.99
N TYR A 41 6.69 11.60 5.14
CA TYR A 41 6.71 10.49 6.07
C TYR A 41 6.27 9.18 5.43
N ASP A 42 6.64 8.08 6.06
CA ASP A 42 6.33 6.73 5.63
C ASP A 42 4.94 6.30 6.13
N LYS A 43 4.10 5.81 5.24
CA LYS A 43 2.71 5.44 5.57
C LYS A 43 2.57 4.05 6.23
N PRO A 44 3.36 3.01 5.91
CA PRO A 44 3.22 1.69 6.53
C PRO A 44 3.30 1.65 8.06
N PRO A 45 4.10 2.49 8.76
CA PRO A 45 4.09 2.53 10.21
C PRO A 45 2.79 3.01 10.85
N LEU A 46 1.96 3.76 10.13
CA LEU A 46 0.77 4.43 10.67
C LEU A 46 -0.32 3.47 11.17
N SER A 47 -0.38 2.25 10.63
CA SER A 47 -1.28 1.18 11.09
C SER A 47 -0.60 0.18 12.03
N LYS A 48 0.70 0.33 12.27
CA LYS A 48 1.56 -0.60 13.02
C LYS A 48 2.24 0.10 14.21
N GLY A 49 3.57 0.21 14.14
CA GLY A 49 4.42 0.71 15.22
C GLY A 49 4.11 2.16 15.64
N TYR A 50 3.62 3.00 14.74
CA TYR A 50 3.20 4.35 15.09
C TYR A 50 1.86 4.34 15.85
N LEU A 51 0.89 3.54 15.39
CA LEU A 51 -0.42 3.42 16.04
C LEU A 51 -0.34 2.74 17.41
N ASN A 52 0.52 1.72 17.55
CA ASN A 52 0.72 1.01 18.83
C ASN A 52 1.78 1.63 19.73
N GLU A 53 2.30 2.83 19.39
CA GLU A 53 3.27 3.62 20.17
C GLU A 53 4.66 3.00 20.34
N SER A 54 4.98 1.91 19.65
CA SER A 54 6.33 1.33 19.66
C SER A 54 7.32 2.14 18.79
N LEU A 55 6.82 3.07 17.96
CA LEU A 55 7.60 3.91 17.06
C LEU A 55 7.24 5.40 17.26
N GLY A 56 8.24 6.23 17.57
CA GLY A 56 8.08 7.67 17.72
C GLY A 56 7.93 8.41 16.39
N ARG A 57 7.42 9.66 16.44
CA ARG A 57 7.16 10.53 15.28
C ARG A 57 8.37 10.70 14.36
N ASP A 58 9.54 10.93 14.93
CA ASP A 58 10.77 11.20 14.17
C ASP A 58 11.20 9.99 13.31
N ARG A 59 10.80 8.79 13.69
CA ARG A 59 11.17 7.56 13.01
C ARG A 59 10.31 7.21 11.80
N VAL A 60 9.23 7.95 11.57
CA VAL A 60 8.38 7.78 10.38
C VAL A 60 8.75 8.72 9.24
N ASN A 61 9.66 9.68 9.44
CA ASN A 61 10.07 10.58 8.36
C ASN A 61 10.79 9.81 7.23
N LEU A 62 10.41 10.09 5.99
CA LEU A 62 11.05 9.55 4.78
C LEU A 62 12.34 10.26 4.42
N ILE A 63 12.45 11.52 4.81
CA ILE A 63 13.57 12.40 4.47
C ILE A 63 13.75 13.44 5.59
N SER A 64 14.99 13.79 5.87
CA SER A 64 15.33 14.86 6.82
C SER A 64 15.49 16.21 6.10
N GLU A 65 15.34 17.31 6.85
CA GLU A 65 15.62 18.66 6.32
C GLU A 65 17.06 18.79 5.78
N ALA A 66 18.04 18.16 6.43
CA ALA A 66 19.42 18.14 5.97
C ALA A 66 19.55 17.45 4.60
N GLU A 67 18.81 16.36 4.39
CA GLU A 67 18.80 15.65 3.11
C GLU A 67 18.05 16.44 2.03
N ILE A 68 16.93 17.09 2.34
CA ILE A 68 16.21 18.00 1.43
C ILE A 68 17.18 19.09 0.91
N ASN A 69 17.92 19.71 1.83
CA ASN A 69 18.91 20.74 1.47
C ASN A 69 20.05 20.16 0.61
N SER A 70 20.57 18.98 0.94
CA SER A 70 21.68 18.35 0.21
C SER A 70 21.29 17.93 -1.21
N LEU A 71 20.03 17.53 -1.42
CA LEU A 71 19.46 17.17 -2.71
C LEU A 71 18.98 18.39 -3.51
N VAL A 72 19.04 19.58 -2.93
CA VAL A 72 18.59 20.84 -3.55
C VAL A 72 17.16 20.71 -4.10
N ILE A 73 16.22 20.41 -3.19
CA ILE A 73 14.80 20.26 -3.50
C ILE A 73 14.06 21.52 -3.07
N ASP A 74 13.28 22.14 -3.98
CA ASP A 74 12.27 23.13 -3.62
C ASP A 74 11.00 22.38 -3.17
N LEU A 75 10.81 22.25 -1.85
CA LEU A 75 9.71 21.50 -1.24
C LEU A 75 8.59 22.45 -0.81
N LYS A 76 7.41 22.31 -1.44
CA LYS A 76 6.21 23.11 -1.18
C LYS A 76 5.16 22.21 -0.50
N LEU A 77 5.02 22.33 0.82
CA LEU A 77 4.08 21.61 1.65
C LEU A 77 2.84 22.46 1.97
N GLY A 78 1.71 21.80 2.25
CA GLY A 78 0.44 22.45 2.60
C GLY A 78 -0.26 23.12 1.41
N VAL A 79 0.13 22.80 0.18
CA VAL A 79 -0.51 23.30 -1.04
C VAL A 79 -0.64 22.20 -2.07
N GLY A 80 -1.86 21.83 -2.43
CA GLY A 80 -2.15 20.80 -3.42
C GLY A 80 -2.08 21.31 -4.86
N ALA A 81 -1.89 20.39 -5.81
CA ALA A 81 -2.12 20.66 -7.23
C ALA A 81 -3.63 20.65 -7.49
N LYS A 82 -4.13 21.70 -8.15
CA LYS A 82 -5.54 21.91 -8.47
C LYS A 82 -5.91 21.46 -9.88
N LYS A 83 -5.02 21.69 -10.84
CA LYS A 83 -5.20 21.30 -12.25
C LYS A 83 -3.88 21.30 -13.00
N ILE A 84 -3.87 20.66 -14.14
CA ILE A 84 -2.75 20.62 -15.07
C ILE A 84 -3.18 21.19 -16.44
N ASP A 85 -2.30 21.94 -17.07
CA ASP A 85 -2.32 22.29 -18.49
C ASP A 85 -1.23 21.47 -19.20
N VAL A 86 -1.65 20.39 -19.85
CA VAL A 86 -0.73 19.48 -20.55
C VAL A 86 -0.07 20.16 -21.74
N ALA A 87 -0.83 20.96 -22.50
CA ALA A 87 -0.31 21.66 -23.68
C ALA A 87 0.68 22.77 -23.31
N GLY A 88 0.43 23.48 -22.20
CA GLY A 88 1.30 24.53 -21.68
C GLY A 88 2.43 24.00 -20.79
N ASN A 89 2.51 22.69 -20.49
CA ASN A 89 3.45 22.11 -19.54
C ASN A 89 3.46 22.84 -18.19
N GLU A 90 2.30 23.05 -17.60
CA GLU A 90 2.15 23.82 -16.38
C GLU A 90 1.13 23.20 -15.43
N ILE A 91 1.40 23.23 -14.13
CA ILE A 91 0.41 22.92 -13.08
C ILE A 91 -0.05 24.21 -12.41
N THR A 92 -1.30 24.24 -11.98
CA THR A 92 -1.85 25.29 -11.10
C THR A 92 -2.08 24.71 -9.72
N LEU A 93 -1.62 25.39 -8.69
CA LEU A 93 -1.79 25.04 -7.29
C LEU A 93 -3.13 25.53 -6.72
N GLU A 94 -3.53 25.03 -5.55
CA GLU A 94 -4.77 25.43 -4.87
C GLU A 94 -4.74 26.91 -4.44
N ASP A 95 -3.58 27.47 -4.11
CA ASP A 95 -3.36 28.88 -3.79
C ASP A 95 -3.36 29.82 -5.01
N GLY A 96 -3.46 29.24 -6.21
CA GLY A 96 -3.42 29.96 -7.49
C GLY A 96 -2.02 30.11 -8.08
N GLY A 97 -0.98 29.64 -7.40
CA GLY A 97 0.38 29.57 -7.93
C GLY A 97 0.46 28.68 -9.18
N ARG A 98 1.41 28.99 -10.08
CA ARG A 98 1.60 28.27 -11.34
C ARG A 98 3.06 27.82 -11.45
N ILE A 99 3.29 26.58 -11.85
CA ILE A 99 4.62 25.98 -11.99
C ILE A 99 4.72 25.28 -13.33
N GLY A 100 5.61 25.78 -14.19
CA GLY A 100 5.94 25.14 -15.47
C GLY A 100 6.92 23.98 -15.26
N TYR A 101 6.87 22.96 -16.11
CA TYR A 101 7.73 21.78 -16.02
C TYR A 101 8.24 21.34 -17.40
N ASP A 102 9.42 20.73 -17.42
CA ASP A 102 9.89 19.91 -18.55
C ASP A 102 9.48 18.44 -18.35
N ASN A 103 9.50 17.95 -17.09
CA ASN A 103 8.94 16.65 -16.71
C ASN A 103 8.01 16.81 -15.53
N LEU A 104 6.90 16.08 -15.55
CA LEU A 104 5.93 16.02 -14.46
C LEU A 104 5.81 14.58 -13.94
N ILE A 105 5.89 14.43 -12.61
CA ILE A 105 5.70 13.16 -11.94
C ILE A 105 4.46 13.25 -11.09
N VAL A 106 3.44 12.48 -11.46
CA VAL A 106 2.19 12.31 -10.71
C VAL A 106 2.42 11.21 -9.67
N ALA A 107 2.63 11.60 -8.42
CA ALA A 107 2.89 10.71 -7.28
C ALA A 107 1.88 10.94 -6.13
N THR A 108 0.67 11.41 -6.47
CA THR A 108 -0.39 11.78 -5.52
C THR A 108 -0.99 10.60 -4.74
N GLY A 109 -0.63 9.36 -5.11
CA GLY A 109 -1.04 8.16 -4.41
C GLY A 109 -2.56 7.95 -4.41
N ALA A 110 -3.07 7.44 -3.29
CA ALA A 110 -4.48 7.16 -3.06
C ALA A 110 -4.88 7.60 -1.65
N ARG A 111 -6.15 7.96 -1.47
CA ARG A 111 -6.78 8.22 -0.16
C ARG A 111 -7.59 7.02 0.29
N ALA A 112 -7.90 6.94 1.58
CA ALA A 112 -8.86 5.98 2.08
C ALA A 112 -10.23 6.22 1.41
N ARG A 113 -10.91 5.14 1.06
CA ARG A 113 -12.30 5.21 0.59
C ARG A 113 -13.16 5.72 1.74
N LEU A 114 -13.90 6.79 1.48
CA LEU A 114 -14.80 7.36 2.48
C LEU A 114 -15.84 6.33 2.92
N SER A 115 -16.22 6.42 4.17
CA SER A 115 -17.34 5.66 4.73
C SER A 115 -18.61 5.97 3.92
N PRO A 116 -19.34 4.97 3.44
CA PRO A 116 -20.65 5.20 2.81
C PRO A 116 -21.73 5.56 3.83
N TRP A 117 -21.46 5.32 5.10
CA TRP A 117 -22.31 5.74 6.22
C TRP A 117 -21.95 7.16 6.63
N GLU A 118 -22.90 7.92 7.20
CA GLU A 118 -22.63 9.29 7.63
C GLU A 118 -21.37 9.40 8.49
N ALA A 119 -20.59 10.47 8.28
CA ALA A 119 -19.47 10.81 9.16
C ALA A 119 -19.97 11.05 10.59
N LYS A 120 -19.44 10.28 11.54
CA LYS A 120 -19.82 10.37 12.96
C LYS A 120 -18.58 10.48 13.81
N ASP A 121 -18.73 11.15 14.95
CA ASP A 121 -17.67 11.16 15.97
C ASP A 121 -17.41 9.73 16.45
N GLY A 122 -16.12 9.35 16.52
CA GLY A 122 -15.67 8.00 16.83
C GLY A 122 -15.60 7.03 15.64
N VAL A 123 -15.96 7.48 14.42
CA VAL A 123 -15.77 6.72 13.18
C VAL A 123 -14.53 7.25 12.46
N HIS A 124 -13.51 6.40 12.32
CA HIS A 124 -12.19 6.76 11.78
C HIS A 124 -11.91 6.10 10.45
N LEU A 125 -11.17 6.80 9.61
CA LEU A 125 -10.40 6.26 8.50
C LEU A 125 -8.92 6.24 8.90
N LEU A 126 -8.08 5.51 8.17
CA LEU A 126 -6.64 5.51 8.43
C LEU A 126 -5.87 5.55 7.10
N ARG A 127 -5.26 6.69 6.83
CA ARG A 127 -4.38 6.88 5.67
C ARG A 127 -3.27 7.90 5.91
N THR A 128 -3.57 8.98 6.64
CA THR A 128 -2.66 10.09 6.92
C THR A 128 -2.07 9.99 8.31
N LEU A 129 -1.05 10.81 8.57
CA LEU A 129 -0.47 10.94 9.90
C LEU A 129 -1.52 11.44 10.90
N ASP A 130 -2.30 12.45 10.50
CA ASP A 130 -3.34 13.04 11.35
C ASP A 130 -4.42 12.00 11.69
N ASP A 131 -4.82 11.14 10.72
CA ASP A 131 -5.74 10.04 11.00
C ASP A 131 -5.18 9.11 12.08
N SER A 132 -3.90 8.74 11.97
CA SER A 132 -3.26 7.85 12.93
C SER A 132 -3.11 8.48 14.31
N GLU A 133 -2.78 9.78 14.39
CA GLU A 133 -2.70 10.50 15.65
C GLU A 133 -4.06 10.62 16.33
N MET A 134 -5.11 10.92 15.56
CA MET A 134 -6.47 10.99 16.08
C MET A 134 -6.94 9.63 16.59
N LEU A 135 -6.77 8.58 15.82
CA LEU A 135 -7.14 7.22 16.21
C LEU A 135 -6.37 6.75 17.45
N ARG A 136 -5.05 6.99 17.49
CA ARG A 136 -4.21 6.68 18.66
C ARG A 136 -4.68 7.38 19.93
N LYS A 137 -5.00 8.68 19.83
CA LYS A 137 -5.56 9.44 20.95
C LYS A 137 -6.86 8.83 21.45
N ASP A 138 -7.71 8.37 20.54
CA ASP A 138 -9.02 7.82 20.88
C ASP A 138 -8.89 6.40 21.47
N PHE A 139 -7.88 5.62 21.10
CA PHE A 139 -7.60 4.33 21.72
C PHE A 139 -7.35 4.42 23.23
N HIS A 140 -6.71 5.49 23.73
CA HIS A 140 -6.46 5.68 25.16
C HIS A 140 -7.74 5.84 26.01
N GLY A 141 -8.85 6.25 25.40
CA GLY A 141 -10.12 6.46 26.12
C GLY A 141 -11.17 5.40 25.86
N ALA A 142 -10.91 4.48 24.91
CA ALA A 142 -11.85 3.47 24.47
C ALA A 142 -11.62 2.13 25.18
N ARG A 143 -12.67 1.30 25.24
CA ARG A 143 -12.62 -0.09 25.68
C ARG A 143 -12.75 -1.05 24.51
N SER A 144 -13.41 -0.61 23.45
CA SER A 144 -13.74 -1.47 22.31
C SER A 144 -13.65 -0.73 20.98
N VAL A 145 -13.33 -1.48 19.91
CA VAL A 145 -13.31 -0.99 18.52
C VAL A 145 -13.87 -2.02 17.56
N ILE A 146 -14.71 -1.57 16.64
CA ILE A 146 -15.19 -2.36 15.53
C ILE A 146 -14.39 -1.95 14.28
N VAL A 147 -13.73 -2.91 13.63
CA VAL A 147 -12.98 -2.70 12.39
C VAL A 147 -13.82 -3.20 11.23
N VAL A 148 -14.20 -2.30 10.33
CA VAL A 148 -14.95 -2.60 9.11
C VAL A 148 -13.96 -2.73 7.95
N GLY A 149 -13.75 -3.97 7.49
CA GLY A 149 -12.78 -4.36 6.47
C GLY A 149 -11.66 -5.24 7.03
N GLY A 150 -11.60 -6.49 6.59
CA GLY A 150 -10.59 -7.51 6.96
C GLY A 150 -9.38 -7.54 6.01
N GLY A 151 -9.07 -6.43 5.33
CA GLY A 151 -7.85 -6.27 4.53
C GLY A 151 -6.60 -6.02 5.39
N PHE A 152 -5.46 -5.72 4.74
CA PHE A 152 -4.19 -5.46 5.46
C PHE A 152 -4.33 -4.40 6.54
N ILE A 153 -4.86 -3.23 6.19
CA ILE A 153 -4.96 -2.10 7.15
C ILE A 153 -5.88 -2.44 8.31
N GLY A 154 -7.05 -3.05 8.04
CA GLY A 154 -7.97 -3.44 9.10
C GLY A 154 -7.38 -4.48 10.05
N ALA A 155 -6.68 -5.49 9.54
CA ALA A 155 -6.01 -6.50 10.36
C ALA A 155 -4.86 -5.90 11.19
N GLU A 156 -4.10 -4.95 10.66
CA GLU A 156 -3.04 -4.23 11.38
C GLU A 156 -3.60 -3.30 12.47
N VAL A 157 -4.71 -2.61 12.17
CA VAL A 157 -5.44 -1.80 13.17
C VAL A 157 -5.98 -2.69 14.29
N ALA A 158 -6.55 -3.85 13.96
CA ALA A 158 -7.01 -4.82 14.95
C ALA A 158 -5.86 -5.29 15.86
N ALA A 159 -4.69 -5.57 15.28
CA ALA A 159 -3.50 -5.95 16.06
C ALA A 159 -3.02 -4.80 16.96
N ALA A 160 -3.00 -3.56 16.45
CA ALA A 160 -2.62 -2.39 17.24
C ALA A 160 -3.63 -2.11 18.37
N ALA A 161 -4.93 -2.22 18.10
CA ALA A 161 -5.98 -2.04 19.11
C ALA A 161 -5.88 -3.11 20.24
N ARG A 162 -5.60 -4.37 19.88
CA ARG A 162 -5.33 -5.43 20.86
C ARG A 162 -4.08 -5.13 21.70
N HIS A 163 -3.05 -4.53 21.12
CA HIS A 163 -1.86 -4.09 21.87
C HIS A 163 -2.20 -3.03 22.92
N HIS A 164 -3.16 -2.14 22.64
CA HIS A 164 -3.72 -1.17 23.61
C HIS A 164 -4.72 -1.80 24.61
N GLY A 165 -5.00 -3.11 24.49
CA GLY A 165 -5.92 -3.81 25.39
C GLY A 165 -7.41 -3.66 25.06
N LEU A 166 -7.78 -3.09 23.91
CA LEU A 166 -9.17 -2.93 23.50
C LEU A 166 -9.81 -4.27 23.15
N GLU A 167 -11.10 -4.42 23.36
CA GLU A 167 -11.92 -5.45 22.74
C GLU A 167 -12.07 -5.12 21.25
N VAL A 168 -11.82 -6.10 20.37
CA VAL A 168 -11.78 -5.88 18.92
C VAL A 168 -12.73 -6.84 18.22
N THR A 169 -13.53 -6.28 17.31
CA THR A 169 -14.37 -7.05 16.39
C THR A 169 -14.07 -6.64 14.96
N ILE A 170 -13.78 -7.60 14.07
CA ILE A 170 -13.61 -7.37 12.62
C ILE A 170 -14.87 -7.80 11.87
N VAL A 171 -15.32 -6.96 10.95
CA VAL A 171 -16.45 -7.24 10.04
C VAL A 171 -15.97 -7.10 8.60
N ASP A 172 -16.26 -8.07 7.74
CA ASP A 172 -15.96 -8.00 6.31
C ASP A 172 -16.99 -8.82 5.50
N PRO A 173 -17.48 -8.32 4.35
CA PRO A 173 -18.39 -9.09 3.50
C PRO A 173 -17.74 -10.30 2.83
N LEU A 174 -16.42 -10.39 2.78
CA LEU A 174 -15.70 -11.58 2.32
C LEU A 174 -15.69 -12.66 3.40
N GLU A 175 -15.66 -13.92 2.98
CA GLU A 175 -15.64 -15.09 3.85
C GLU A 175 -14.34 -15.23 4.68
N VAL A 176 -13.27 -14.61 4.22
CA VAL A 176 -11.95 -14.65 4.87
C VAL A 176 -11.22 -13.32 4.73
N PRO A 177 -10.34 -12.96 5.71
CA PRO A 177 -9.51 -11.76 5.61
C PRO A 177 -8.55 -11.89 4.43
N MET A 178 -8.29 -10.76 3.76
CA MET A 178 -7.39 -10.67 2.61
C MET A 178 -7.70 -11.69 1.47
N GLY A 179 -8.91 -12.28 1.43
CA GLY A 179 -9.28 -13.35 0.49
C GLY A 179 -9.04 -13.02 -0.98
N ARG A 180 -9.14 -11.73 -1.37
CA ARG A 180 -8.81 -11.27 -2.72
C ARG A 180 -7.32 -11.36 -3.08
N VAL A 181 -6.45 -11.49 -2.08
CA VAL A 181 -4.99 -11.48 -2.24
C VAL A 181 -4.40 -12.87 -2.04
N ILE A 182 -4.83 -13.60 -1.00
CA ILE A 182 -4.19 -14.87 -0.60
C ILE A 182 -5.09 -16.11 -0.80
N GLY A 183 -6.35 -15.90 -1.21
CA GLY A 183 -7.33 -16.98 -1.38
C GLY A 183 -7.87 -17.53 -0.04
N ASP A 184 -9.00 -18.25 -0.13
CA ASP A 184 -9.77 -18.67 1.04
C ASP A 184 -9.02 -19.61 2.00
N PRO A 185 -8.33 -20.67 1.53
CA PRO A 185 -7.69 -21.61 2.44
C PRO A 185 -6.59 -20.98 3.31
N VAL A 186 -5.76 -20.12 2.71
CA VAL A 186 -4.74 -19.38 3.47
C VAL A 186 -5.41 -18.33 4.36
N GLY A 187 -6.46 -17.65 3.88
CA GLY A 187 -7.25 -16.69 4.65
C GLY A 187 -7.85 -17.28 5.93
N ARG A 188 -8.24 -18.57 5.93
CA ARG A 188 -8.74 -19.25 7.14
C ARG A 188 -7.70 -19.36 8.25
N LEU A 189 -6.41 -19.47 7.93
CA LEU A 189 -5.34 -19.42 8.93
C LEU A 189 -5.28 -18.06 9.63
N PHE A 190 -5.61 -16.99 8.92
CA PHE A 190 -5.67 -15.65 9.48
C PHE A 190 -6.90 -15.42 10.37
N ILE A 191 -8.04 -16.05 10.06
CA ILE A 191 -9.19 -16.07 11.01
C ILE A 191 -8.75 -16.71 12.33
N LYS A 192 -8.06 -17.85 12.27
CA LYS A 192 -7.53 -18.51 13.48
C LYS A 192 -6.57 -17.60 14.24
N LEU A 193 -5.68 -16.87 13.54
CA LEU A 193 -4.76 -15.89 14.14
C LEU A 193 -5.52 -14.81 14.91
N HIS A 194 -6.55 -14.22 14.30
CA HIS A 194 -7.39 -13.22 14.96
C HIS A 194 -8.04 -13.76 16.23
N HIS A 195 -8.63 -14.95 16.17
CA HIS A 195 -9.27 -15.59 17.34
C HIS A 195 -8.26 -15.90 18.46
N LEU A 196 -7.06 -16.39 18.13
CA LEU A 196 -6.00 -16.66 19.11
C LEU A 196 -5.55 -15.37 19.83
N ASN A 197 -5.69 -14.22 19.18
CA ASN A 197 -5.40 -12.91 19.77
C ASN A 197 -6.64 -12.23 20.40
N GLY A 198 -7.73 -12.97 20.59
CA GLY A 198 -8.94 -12.48 21.27
C GLY A 198 -9.75 -11.49 20.45
N VAL A 199 -9.67 -11.55 19.13
CA VAL A 199 -10.45 -10.72 18.21
C VAL A 199 -11.68 -11.49 17.74
N ALA A 200 -12.87 -10.93 17.91
CA ALA A 200 -14.11 -11.45 17.35
C ALA A 200 -14.17 -11.14 15.84
N THR A 201 -14.73 -12.04 15.05
CA THR A 201 -14.81 -11.87 13.59
C THR A 201 -16.19 -12.17 13.05
N HIS A 202 -16.67 -11.34 12.12
CA HIS A 202 -17.91 -11.49 11.38
C HIS A 202 -17.59 -11.40 9.88
N PHE A 203 -16.91 -12.42 9.36
CA PHE A 203 -16.69 -12.59 7.92
C PHE A 203 -17.95 -13.12 7.22
N GLY A 204 -18.11 -12.82 5.93
CA GLY A 204 -19.33 -13.12 5.17
C GLY A 204 -20.49 -12.16 5.47
N ASN A 205 -20.25 -11.07 6.22
CA ASN A 205 -21.26 -10.08 6.57
C ASN A 205 -20.80 -8.66 6.23
N GLY A 206 -21.68 -7.93 5.54
CA GLY A 206 -21.52 -6.51 5.31
C GLY A 206 -22.04 -5.66 6.45
N VAL A 207 -21.79 -4.36 6.39
CA VAL A 207 -22.37 -3.35 7.27
C VAL A 207 -23.50 -2.64 6.53
N GLU A 208 -24.69 -2.60 7.14
CA GLU A 208 -25.86 -1.89 6.63
C GLU A 208 -25.87 -0.44 7.12
N ALA A 209 -25.63 -0.22 8.41
CA ALA A 209 -25.65 1.11 9.01
C ALA A 209 -24.63 1.24 10.16
N ILE A 210 -24.19 2.48 10.40
CA ILE A 210 -23.46 2.88 11.61
C ILE A 210 -24.23 4.02 12.25
N THR A 211 -24.59 3.89 13.52
CA THR A 211 -25.37 4.88 14.28
C THR A 211 -24.73 5.20 15.62
N GLY A 212 -25.20 6.20 16.33
CA GLY A 212 -24.64 6.62 17.61
C GLY A 212 -23.50 7.65 17.49
N SER A 213 -22.65 7.71 18.49
CA SER A 213 -21.49 8.60 18.57
C SER A 213 -20.37 7.93 19.38
N LYS A 214 -19.21 8.54 19.42
CA LYS A 214 -18.04 8.06 20.17
C LYS A 214 -18.40 7.61 21.59
N GLY A 215 -18.03 6.38 21.95
CA GLY A 215 -18.34 5.73 23.22
C GLY A 215 -19.66 4.96 23.24
N ASP A 216 -20.52 5.11 22.22
CA ASP A 216 -21.82 4.44 22.08
C ASP A 216 -22.22 4.28 20.60
N LEU A 217 -21.33 3.63 19.83
CA LEU A 217 -21.57 3.35 18.41
C LEU A 217 -22.25 1.99 18.24
N THR A 218 -23.20 1.94 17.33
CA THR A 218 -23.87 0.71 16.92
C THR A 218 -23.61 0.48 15.44
N VAL A 219 -23.11 -0.71 15.10
CA VAL A 219 -22.92 -1.19 13.72
C VAL A 219 -23.95 -2.27 13.45
N GLU A 220 -24.87 -2.01 12.51
CA GLU A 220 -25.86 -2.97 12.03
C GLU A 220 -25.26 -3.75 10.85
N LEU A 221 -25.29 -5.08 10.95
CA LEU A 221 -24.82 -5.98 9.90
C LEU A 221 -25.97 -6.31 8.92
N THR A 222 -25.60 -6.73 7.72
CA THR A 222 -26.58 -7.11 6.67
C THR A 222 -27.48 -8.30 7.04
N ASP A 223 -27.12 -9.09 8.05
CA ASP A 223 -27.95 -10.17 8.60
C ASP A 223 -28.82 -9.73 9.79
N GLY A 224 -28.87 -8.44 10.11
CA GLY A 224 -29.66 -7.84 11.18
C GLY A 224 -29.03 -7.89 12.58
N ARG A 225 -27.83 -8.45 12.73
CA ARG A 225 -27.10 -8.40 14.03
C ARG A 225 -26.63 -6.99 14.32
N LEU A 226 -26.64 -6.61 15.58
CA LEU A 226 -26.11 -5.34 16.08
C LEU A 226 -24.83 -5.59 16.86
N LEU A 227 -23.78 -4.82 16.53
CA LEU A 227 -22.53 -4.78 17.26
C LEU A 227 -22.38 -3.41 17.92
N TYR A 228 -21.86 -3.41 19.14
CA TYR A 228 -21.68 -2.20 19.94
C TYR A 228 -20.20 -1.96 20.18
N GLY A 229 -19.77 -0.69 20.08
CA GLY A 229 -18.37 -0.35 20.27
C GLY A 229 -18.18 1.13 20.58
N ASP A 230 -17.08 1.44 21.26
CA ASP A 230 -16.72 2.83 21.58
C ASP A 230 -16.20 3.57 20.32
N LEU A 231 -15.55 2.83 19.41
CA LEU A 231 -14.96 3.34 18.17
C LEU A 231 -15.27 2.42 16.99
N VAL A 232 -15.26 2.99 15.79
CA VAL A 232 -15.30 2.25 14.53
C VAL A 232 -14.15 2.70 13.63
N VAL A 233 -13.42 1.77 13.04
CA VAL A 233 -12.40 2.07 12.02
C VAL A 233 -12.84 1.47 10.69
N VAL A 234 -12.96 2.29 9.63
CA VAL A 234 -13.42 1.88 8.31
C VAL A 234 -12.24 1.75 7.36
N GLY A 235 -11.94 0.51 6.97
CA GLY A 235 -10.81 0.12 6.08
C GLY A 235 -11.28 -0.62 4.83
N ILE A 236 -12.16 0.00 4.03
CA ILE A 236 -12.85 -0.62 2.87
C ILE A 236 -12.18 -0.36 1.51
N GLY A 237 -10.89 -0.06 1.52
CA GLY A 237 -10.07 0.14 0.33
C GLY A 237 -9.65 1.58 0.11
N ALA A 238 -9.02 1.84 -1.05
CA ALA A 238 -8.47 3.14 -1.41
C ALA A 238 -9.01 3.63 -2.76
N VAL A 239 -8.88 4.95 -2.99
CA VAL A 239 -9.27 5.63 -4.23
C VAL A 239 -8.09 6.46 -4.70
N PRO A 240 -7.59 6.30 -5.94
CA PRO A 240 -6.50 7.10 -6.49
C PRO A 240 -6.83 8.59 -6.49
N ASN A 241 -5.86 9.44 -6.14
CA ASN A 241 -6.02 10.89 -6.13
C ASN A 241 -5.79 11.47 -7.53
N THR A 242 -6.81 11.43 -8.37
CA THR A 242 -6.76 11.82 -9.78
C THR A 242 -7.66 13.00 -10.14
N GLU A 243 -8.40 13.57 -9.19
CA GLU A 243 -9.40 14.62 -9.44
C GLU A 243 -8.82 15.86 -10.11
N TRP A 244 -7.61 16.25 -9.72
CA TRP A 244 -6.90 17.41 -10.30
C TRP A 244 -6.47 17.19 -11.75
N LEU A 245 -6.51 15.95 -12.25
CA LEU A 245 -6.23 15.57 -13.63
C LEU A 245 -7.50 15.52 -14.50
N ALA A 246 -8.71 15.64 -13.95
CA ALA A 246 -9.96 15.37 -14.65
C ALA A 246 -10.17 16.23 -15.92
N SER A 247 -9.63 17.47 -15.96
CA SER A 247 -9.77 18.38 -17.10
C SER A 247 -8.56 18.39 -18.05
N SER A 248 -7.60 17.47 -17.85
CA SER A 248 -6.30 17.48 -18.55
C SER A 248 -6.33 16.85 -19.95
N GLY A 249 -7.34 15.99 -20.23
CA GLY A 249 -7.35 15.11 -21.39
C GLY A 249 -6.52 13.83 -21.22
N LEU A 250 -5.82 13.66 -20.07
CA LEU A 250 -5.11 12.41 -19.76
C LEU A 250 -6.12 11.28 -19.50
N LEU A 251 -5.78 10.06 -19.89
CA LEU A 251 -6.63 8.90 -19.65
C LEU A 251 -6.60 8.49 -18.19
N ILE A 252 -7.76 8.57 -17.52
CA ILE A 252 -7.97 8.20 -16.13
C ILE A 252 -8.94 7.01 -16.07
N ASP A 253 -8.45 5.88 -15.59
CA ASP A 253 -9.26 4.69 -15.35
C ASP A 253 -8.72 3.96 -14.12
N ASN A 254 -9.38 4.11 -12.97
CA ASN A 254 -8.89 3.59 -11.68
C ASN A 254 -7.42 3.95 -11.41
N GLY A 255 -7.02 5.20 -11.70
CA GLY A 255 -5.68 5.75 -11.66
C GLY A 255 -5.30 6.42 -12.96
N LEU A 256 -4.11 7.04 -13.02
CA LEU A 256 -3.52 7.57 -14.24
C LEU A 256 -3.04 6.41 -15.12
N VAL A 257 -3.61 6.28 -16.31
CA VAL A 257 -3.21 5.21 -17.24
C VAL A 257 -1.85 5.54 -17.84
N CYS A 258 -0.93 4.57 -17.72
CA CYS A 258 0.45 4.71 -18.17
C CYS A 258 0.86 3.55 -19.08
N ASP A 259 1.84 3.79 -19.95
CA ASP A 259 2.51 2.76 -20.73
C ASP A 259 3.47 1.89 -19.86
N GLU A 260 4.17 0.97 -20.49
CA GLU A 260 5.16 0.11 -19.82
C GLU A 260 6.39 0.85 -19.27
N TYR A 261 6.58 2.12 -19.63
CA TYR A 261 7.64 3.00 -19.14
C TYR A 261 7.17 3.95 -18.04
N CYS A 262 5.94 3.74 -17.54
CA CYS A 262 5.24 4.58 -16.57
C CYS A 262 4.92 5.99 -17.08
N ARG A 263 4.94 6.26 -18.39
CA ARG A 263 4.52 7.52 -18.99
C ARG A 263 2.98 7.54 -19.12
N ALA A 264 2.38 8.66 -18.78
CA ALA A 264 0.94 8.85 -19.04
C ALA A 264 0.66 8.63 -20.53
N ASP A 265 -0.43 7.98 -20.85
CA ASP A 265 -0.79 7.60 -22.22
C ASP A 265 -0.74 8.80 -23.18
N GLY A 266 0.02 8.64 -24.27
CA GLY A 266 0.24 9.69 -25.27
C GLY A 266 1.19 10.80 -24.84
N GLN A 267 1.83 10.77 -23.67
CA GLN A 267 2.73 11.80 -23.16
C GLN A 267 4.18 11.30 -23.05
N ALA A 268 5.15 12.13 -23.44
CA ALA A 268 6.55 11.80 -23.34
C ALA A 268 7.19 12.24 -22.01
N ASN A 269 6.59 13.21 -21.33
CA ASN A 269 7.17 13.95 -20.21
C ASN A 269 6.28 13.97 -18.94
N ILE A 270 5.20 13.17 -18.90
CA ILE A 270 4.34 13.02 -17.74
C ILE A 270 4.37 11.56 -17.31
N PHE A 271 4.70 11.32 -16.04
CA PHE A 271 4.89 9.97 -15.49
C PHE A 271 4.00 9.73 -14.28
N GLY A 272 3.51 8.49 -14.11
CA GLY A 272 2.80 8.06 -12.92
C GLY A 272 3.70 7.20 -12.02
N VAL A 273 3.67 7.44 -10.69
CA VAL A 273 4.45 6.67 -9.69
C VAL A 273 3.60 6.34 -8.47
N GLY A 274 3.64 5.08 -8.05
CA GLY A 274 2.95 4.58 -6.85
C GLY A 274 1.46 4.31 -7.08
N ASP A 275 0.65 4.43 -6.01
CA ASP A 275 -0.74 3.97 -5.98
C ASP A 275 -1.65 4.67 -7.01
N VAL A 276 -1.27 5.86 -7.49
CA VAL A 276 -2.02 6.60 -8.51
C VAL A 276 -1.81 6.06 -9.92
N ALA A 277 -0.70 5.35 -10.17
CA ALA A 277 -0.34 4.86 -11.50
C ALA A 277 -1.03 3.53 -11.81
N ARG A 278 -1.70 3.45 -12.95
CA ARG A 278 -2.19 2.23 -13.56
C ARG A 278 -1.46 2.02 -14.87
N TRP A 279 -0.45 1.15 -14.88
CA TRP A 279 0.45 1.02 -16.01
C TRP A 279 0.28 -0.30 -16.76
N PHE A 280 0.66 -0.32 -18.05
CA PHE A 280 0.71 -1.55 -18.84
C PHE A 280 1.88 -2.41 -18.40
N HIS A 281 1.58 -3.60 -17.86
CA HIS A 281 2.59 -4.55 -17.42
C HIS A 281 2.99 -5.47 -18.58
N PRO A 282 4.24 -5.37 -19.12
CA PRO A 282 4.60 -6.03 -20.38
C PRO A 282 4.58 -7.56 -20.34
N LYS A 283 4.91 -8.16 -19.19
CA LYS A 283 4.84 -9.63 -19.02
C LYS A 283 3.40 -10.13 -18.85
N ARG A 284 2.53 -9.38 -18.17
CA ARG A 284 1.12 -9.74 -17.92
C ARG A 284 0.20 -9.33 -19.07
N LYS A 285 0.65 -8.43 -19.94
CA LYS A 285 -0.09 -7.85 -21.08
C LYS A 285 -1.44 -7.24 -20.67
N GLU A 286 -1.50 -6.65 -19.52
CA GLU A 286 -2.68 -5.99 -18.96
C GLU A 286 -2.31 -4.71 -18.21
N LEU A 287 -3.28 -3.81 -18.03
CA LEU A 287 -3.13 -2.66 -17.15
C LEU A 287 -3.27 -3.11 -15.70
N VAL A 288 -2.27 -2.81 -14.88
CA VAL A 288 -2.23 -3.14 -13.45
C VAL A 288 -2.06 -1.89 -12.60
N ARG A 289 -2.64 -1.89 -11.41
CA ARG A 289 -2.42 -0.89 -10.36
C ARG A 289 -2.11 -1.63 -9.05
N VAL A 290 -1.00 -1.28 -8.42
CA VAL A 290 -0.47 -1.97 -7.23
C VAL A 290 -0.22 -0.95 -6.13
N GLU A 291 -0.91 -1.10 -5.00
CA GLU A 291 -0.83 -0.22 -3.82
C GLU A 291 0.22 -0.73 -2.81
N HIS A 292 1.44 -1.05 -3.29
CA HIS A 292 2.51 -1.55 -2.45
C HIS A 292 3.63 -0.52 -2.33
N TRP A 293 4.20 -0.39 -1.15
CA TRP A 293 5.33 0.48 -0.88
C TRP A 293 6.52 0.18 -1.81
N THR A 294 6.84 -1.10 -2.00
CA THR A 294 7.94 -1.54 -2.88
C THR A 294 7.67 -1.18 -4.33
N ASN A 295 6.42 -1.27 -4.79
CA ASN A 295 6.03 -0.85 -6.12
C ASN A 295 6.34 0.64 -6.35
N ALA A 296 5.99 1.50 -5.39
CA ALA A 296 6.26 2.94 -5.50
C ALA A 296 7.77 3.24 -5.57
N VAL A 297 8.60 2.51 -4.80
CA VAL A 297 10.07 2.65 -4.81
C VAL A 297 10.69 2.18 -6.13
N GLU A 298 10.31 0.99 -6.59
CA GLU A 298 10.85 0.40 -7.81
C GLU A 298 10.42 1.19 -9.05
N GLN A 299 9.15 1.66 -9.07
CA GLN A 299 8.62 2.51 -10.13
C GLN A 299 9.30 3.88 -10.18
N ALA A 300 9.57 4.48 -9.02
CA ALA A 300 10.34 5.72 -8.90
C ALA A 300 11.74 5.59 -9.51
N ALA A 301 12.43 4.48 -9.25
CA ALA A 301 13.76 4.21 -9.81
C ALA A 301 13.73 4.05 -11.35
N CYS A 302 12.70 3.35 -11.87
CA CYS A 302 12.49 3.19 -13.32
C CYS A 302 12.20 4.53 -14.00
N VAL A 303 11.29 5.34 -13.45
CA VAL A 303 10.96 6.67 -13.98
C VAL A 303 12.18 7.61 -13.96
N ALA A 304 12.94 7.63 -12.86
CA ALA A 304 14.15 8.41 -12.77
C ALA A 304 15.19 8.00 -13.85
N HIS A 305 15.35 6.68 -14.07
CA HIS A 305 16.21 6.17 -15.14
C HIS A 305 15.76 6.67 -16.52
N ASN A 306 14.47 6.57 -16.80
CA ASN A 306 13.91 6.93 -18.10
C ASN A 306 14.00 8.45 -18.38
N ILE A 307 13.94 9.30 -17.34
CA ILE A 307 14.15 10.74 -17.46
C ILE A 307 15.61 11.08 -17.71
N VAL A 308 16.53 10.41 -16.99
CA VAL A 308 17.98 10.70 -17.12
C VAL A 308 18.57 10.10 -18.41
N ASN A 309 18.03 8.99 -18.88
CA ASN A 309 18.51 8.25 -20.04
C ASN A 309 17.46 8.12 -21.14
N PRO A 310 16.97 9.22 -21.76
CA PRO A 310 15.85 9.20 -22.69
C PRO A 310 16.11 8.41 -23.98
N SER A 311 17.37 8.15 -24.32
CA SER A 311 17.77 7.29 -25.46
C SER A 311 17.89 5.79 -25.10
N ASN A 312 17.78 5.44 -23.82
CA ASN A 312 17.88 4.05 -23.32
C ASN A 312 16.86 3.79 -22.21
N ILE A 313 15.59 3.95 -22.54
CA ILE A 313 14.49 3.74 -21.58
C ILE A 313 14.28 2.25 -21.30
N VAL A 314 13.84 1.93 -20.09
CA VAL A 314 13.57 0.58 -19.63
C VAL A 314 12.09 0.43 -19.24
N SER A 315 11.49 -0.73 -19.56
CA SER A 315 10.12 -1.02 -19.18
C SER A 315 10.05 -1.45 -17.70
N TYR A 316 8.94 -1.13 -17.06
CA TYR A 316 8.66 -1.48 -15.67
C TYR A 316 7.84 -2.78 -15.58
N ALA A 317 8.48 -3.85 -15.15
CA ALA A 317 7.87 -5.19 -15.03
C ALA A 317 8.24 -5.86 -13.70
N PRO A 318 7.78 -5.33 -12.57
CA PRO A 318 8.17 -5.82 -11.25
C PRO A 318 7.55 -7.17 -10.91
N ILE A 319 8.17 -7.88 -9.97
CA ILE A 319 7.51 -8.95 -9.21
C ILE A 319 6.87 -8.26 -7.99
N PRO A 320 5.54 -8.24 -7.88
CA PRO A 320 4.87 -7.59 -6.74
C PRO A 320 5.38 -8.16 -5.42
N TYR A 321 5.61 -7.29 -4.45
CA TYR A 321 5.99 -7.69 -3.10
C TYR A 321 5.32 -6.76 -2.10
N VAL A 322 4.69 -7.36 -1.07
CA VAL A 322 4.08 -6.65 0.05
C VAL A 322 4.34 -7.40 1.34
N TRP A 323 4.34 -6.68 2.45
CA TRP A 323 4.38 -7.27 3.78
C TRP A 323 3.30 -6.67 4.68
N SER A 324 2.96 -7.40 5.72
CA SER A 324 2.09 -6.95 6.80
C SER A 324 2.60 -7.53 8.13
N ASP A 325 2.54 -6.76 9.18
CA ASP A 325 2.84 -7.21 10.53
C ASP A 325 1.53 -7.23 11.32
N GLN A 326 1.10 -8.42 11.74
CA GLN A 326 -0.14 -8.62 12.49
C GLN A 326 0.19 -9.46 13.73
N TYR A 327 0.03 -8.89 14.92
CA TYR A 327 0.43 -9.51 16.19
C TYR A 327 1.90 -9.93 16.16
N ASP A 328 2.19 -11.23 16.29
CA ASP A 328 3.51 -11.85 16.18
C ASP A 328 3.83 -12.43 14.77
N TRP A 329 2.90 -12.27 13.80
CA TRP A 329 3.09 -12.73 12.44
C TRP A 329 3.68 -11.64 11.54
N LYS A 330 4.86 -11.94 10.99
CA LYS A 330 5.44 -11.21 9.88
C LYS A 330 5.05 -11.89 8.57
N ILE A 331 4.06 -11.32 7.91
CA ILE A 331 3.48 -11.83 6.67
C ILE A 331 4.19 -11.18 5.50
N GLN A 332 4.64 -11.99 4.53
CA GLN A 332 5.28 -11.51 3.32
C GLN A 332 4.64 -12.22 2.12
N ILE A 333 4.36 -11.47 1.06
CA ILE A 333 3.70 -11.97 -0.16
C ILE A 333 4.52 -11.51 -1.36
N ALA A 334 4.83 -12.42 -2.27
CA ALA A 334 5.50 -12.10 -3.53
C ALA A 334 4.84 -12.81 -4.70
N GLY A 335 4.82 -12.15 -5.87
CA GLY A 335 4.25 -12.69 -7.10
C GLY A 335 2.72 -12.61 -7.15
N GLU A 336 2.11 -13.50 -7.93
CA GLU A 336 0.66 -13.59 -8.13
C GLU A 336 0.07 -14.65 -7.19
N THR A 337 -0.86 -14.24 -6.34
CA THR A 337 -1.49 -15.12 -5.34
C THR A 337 -3.02 -15.10 -5.43
N ALA A 338 -3.60 -14.24 -6.27
CA ALA A 338 -5.04 -14.02 -6.36
C ALA A 338 -5.72 -14.79 -7.49
N ARG A 339 -5.05 -14.93 -8.65
CA ARG A 339 -5.58 -15.59 -9.87
C ARG A 339 -4.80 -16.87 -10.13
N VAL A 340 -4.95 -17.84 -9.27
CA VAL A 340 -4.13 -19.06 -9.24
C VAL A 340 -4.98 -20.29 -9.46
N ALA A 341 -4.36 -21.36 -9.96
CA ALA A 341 -5.03 -22.63 -10.16
C ALA A 341 -5.07 -23.46 -8.86
N ASP A 342 -3.96 -23.45 -8.11
CA ASP A 342 -3.79 -24.25 -6.91
C ASP A 342 -2.67 -23.68 -6.03
N PHE A 343 -2.51 -24.20 -4.82
CA PHE A 343 -1.43 -23.85 -3.90
C PHE A 343 -1.09 -25.04 -2.98
N VAL A 344 0.13 -25.01 -2.44
CA VAL A 344 0.61 -25.99 -1.46
C VAL A 344 1.14 -25.27 -0.24
N VAL A 345 0.69 -25.67 0.96
CA VAL A 345 1.20 -25.16 2.24
C VAL A 345 2.32 -26.07 2.74
N VAL A 346 3.45 -25.44 3.08
CA VAL A 346 4.59 -26.09 3.73
C VAL A 346 4.71 -25.50 5.13
N GLU A 347 4.42 -26.30 6.13
CA GLU A 347 4.47 -25.91 7.54
C GLU A 347 5.82 -26.34 8.16
N ASP A 348 6.30 -25.58 9.14
CA ASP A 348 7.44 -25.97 9.94
C ASP A 348 6.99 -26.81 11.14
N PRO A 349 7.33 -28.09 11.21
CA PRO A 349 6.87 -28.96 12.30
C PRO A 349 7.43 -28.56 13.68
N SER A 350 8.44 -27.71 13.74
CA SER A 350 9.03 -27.20 14.98
C SER A 350 8.47 -25.85 15.45
N ASN A 351 7.67 -25.17 14.59
CA ASN A 351 7.11 -23.86 14.89
C ASN A 351 5.79 -23.65 14.11
N GLU A 352 4.67 -23.81 14.80
CA GLU A 352 3.31 -23.69 14.23
C GLU A 352 3.02 -22.28 13.63
N ASN A 353 3.75 -21.25 14.06
CA ASN A 353 3.63 -19.88 13.53
C ASN A 353 4.57 -19.63 12.34
N ARG A 354 5.13 -20.69 11.73
CA ARG A 354 6.02 -20.55 10.57
C ARG A 354 5.58 -21.48 9.45
N PHE A 355 5.15 -20.87 8.33
CA PHE A 355 4.74 -21.62 7.15
C PHE A 355 4.98 -20.82 5.86
N ALA A 356 4.89 -21.51 4.72
CA ALA A 356 4.83 -20.93 3.39
C ALA A 356 3.70 -21.54 2.59
N ALA A 357 2.92 -20.73 1.86
CA ALA A 357 1.98 -21.17 0.85
C ALA A 357 2.58 -20.84 -0.54
N VAL A 358 2.75 -21.84 -1.38
CA VAL A 358 3.32 -21.74 -2.73
C VAL A 358 2.18 -21.87 -3.72
N TYR A 359 2.04 -20.91 -4.64
CA TYR A 359 0.95 -20.80 -5.59
C TYR A 359 1.39 -21.16 -7.01
N VAL A 360 0.49 -21.79 -7.76
CA VAL A 360 0.71 -22.17 -9.16
C VAL A 360 -0.35 -21.56 -10.06
N ASP A 361 0.08 -21.16 -11.25
CA ASP A 361 -0.80 -20.73 -12.33
C ASP A 361 -1.51 -21.91 -13.01
N HIS A 362 -2.40 -21.60 -13.96
CA HIS A 362 -3.15 -22.61 -14.72
C HIS A 362 -2.25 -23.50 -15.63
N SER A 363 -0.98 -23.15 -15.79
CA SER A 363 0.02 -23.95 -16.52
C SER A 363 0.86 -24.84 -15.60
N GLY A 364 0.65 -24.77 -14.27
CA GLY A 364 1.39 -25.51 -13.26
C GLY A 364 2.72 -24.85 -12.85
N ASN A 365 2.99 -23.62 -13.31
CA ASN A 365 4.20 -22.89 -12.96
C ASN A 365 4.03 -22.18 -11.61
N PHE A 366 5.12 -22.10 -10.88
CA PHE A 366 5.20 -21.30 -9.65
C PHE A 366 5.01 -19.81 -9.97
N CYS A 367 3.96 -19.20 -9.42
CA CYS A 367 3.58 -17.81 -9.71
C CYS A 367 3.55 -16.90 -8.49
N GLY A 368 3.50 -17.44 -7.28
CA GLY A 368 3.43 -16.62 -6.07
C GLY A 368 3.73 -17.39 -4.79
N VAL A 369 4.04 -16.65 -3.74
CA VAL A 369 4.30 -17.20 -2.41
C VAL A 369 3.82 -16.26 -1.30
N VAL A 370 3.21 -16.85 -0.28
CA VAL A 370 2.97 -16.20 1.02
C VAL A 370 3.87 -16.89 2.04
N THR A 371 4.59 -16.12 2.86
CA THR A 371 5.33 -16.67 3.99
C THR A 371 4.91 -15.97 5.27
N VAL A 372 4.82 -16.74 6.35
CA VAL A 372 4.62 -16.22 7.71
C VAL A 372 5.85 -16.60 8.54
N ASN A 373 6.48 -15.61 9.16
CA ASN A 373 7.65 -15.75 10.01
C ASN A 373 8.81 -16.52 9.38
N TRP A 374 8.89 -16.51 8.03
CA TRP A 374 9.92 -17.26 7.28
C TRP A 374 10.65 -16.39 6.23
N PRO A 375 11.39 -15.34 6.65
CA PRO A 375 12.03 -14.40 5.72
C PRO A 375 13.02 -15.08 4.75
N ARG A 376 13.74 -16.12 5.21
CA ARG A 376 14.68 -16.86 4.36
C ARG A 376 13.97 -17.58 3.22
N ALA A 377 12.81 -18.17 3.48
CA ALA A 377 11.96 -18.79 2.46
C ALA A 377 11.49 -17.73 1.44
N MET A 378 11.01 -16.57 1.93
CA MET A 378 10.57 -15.47 1.06
C MET A 378 11.68 -15.01 0.11
N ILE A 379 12.89 -14.74 0.61
CA ILE A 379 14.01 -14.26 -0.21
C ILE A 379 14.35 -15.27 -1.31
N GLN A 380 14.38 -16.56 -0.99
CA GLN A 380 14.74 -17.60 -1.94
C GLN A 380 13.61 -17.87 -2.97
N CYS A 381 12.36 -17.93 -2.53
CA CYS A 381 11.21 -18.10 -3.43
C CYS A 381 11.06 -16.89 -4.37
N ARG A 382 11.24 -15.66 -3.88
CA ARG A 382 11.15 -14.45 -4.71
C ARG A 382 12.16 -14.48 -5.87
N ARG A 383 13.36 -15.01 -5.67
CA ARG A 383 14.35 -15.19 -6.75
C ARG A 383 13.90 -16.20 -7.80
N LEU A 384 13.14 -17.23 -7.42
CA LEU A 384 12.60 -18.20 -8.37
C LEU A 384 11.49 -17.61 -9.25
N LEU A 385 10.76 -16.59 -8.76
CA LEU A 385 9.71 -15.90 -9.53
C LEU A 385 10.26 -15.07 -10.71
N GLU A 386 11.57 -14.81 -10.76
CA GLU A 386 12.20 -14.10 -11.89
C GLU A 386 12.19 -14.93 -13.18
N ASN A 387 12.11 -16.27 -13.04
CA ASN A 387 12.12 -17.23 -14.13
C ASN A 387 10.88 -18.13 -14.06
N GLU A 388 10.43 -18.62 -15.21
CA GLU A 388 9.42 -19.68 -15.24
C GLU A 388 9.98 -20.94 -14.57
N THR A 389 9.31 -21.37 -13.50
CA THR A 389 9.81 -22.42 -12.62
C THR A 389 8.66 -23.33 -12.22
N ASP A 390 8.85 -24.63 -12.37
CA ASP A 390 7.92 -25.66 -11.89
C ASP A 390 7.79 -25.62 -10.35
N ILE A 391 6.61 -25.98 -9.82
CA ILE A 391 6.33 -25.96 -8.36
C ILE A 391 7.26 -26.87 -7.56
N SER A 392 7.80 -27.93 -8.13
CA SER A 392 8.70 -28.86 -7.44
C SER A 392 9.94 -28.15 -6.88
N ARG A 393 10.39 -27.10 -7.58
CA ARG A 393 11.59 -26.36 -7.20
C ARG A 393 11.42 -25.53 -5.91
N PRO A 394 10.41 -24.64 -5.76
CA PRO A 394 10.19 -23.97 -4.48
C PRO A 394 9.83 -24.96 -3.35
N LEU A 395 9.11 -26.05 -3.63
CA LEU A 395 8.80 -27.06 -2.60
C LEU A 395 10.07 -27.77 -2.10
N SER A 396 10.98 -28.18 -3.00
CA SER A 396 12.26 -28.75 -2.61
C SER A 396 13.07 -27.78 -1.77
N LEU A 397 13.17 -26.53 -2.22
CA LEU A 397 13.87 -25.45 -1.50
C LEU A 397 13.30 -25.24 -0.09
N LEU A 398 11.98 -25.18 0.06
CA LEU A 398 11.34 -25.00 1.36
C LEU A 398 11.61 -26.21 2.28
N ASN A 399 11.53 -27.42 1.74
CA ASN A 399 11.85 -28.65 2.47
C ASN A 399 13.31 -28.68 2.97
N ASP A 400 14.26 -28.14 2.19
CA ASP A 400 15.67 -28.05 2.59
C ASP A 400 15.91 -26.98 3.67
N LEU A 401 14.98 -26.04 3.83
CA LEU A 401 15.02 -25.01 4.87
C LEU A 401 14.41 -25.47 6.20
N LEU A 402 13.72 -26.62 6.23
CA LEU A 402 13.14 -27.16 7.47
C LEU A 402 14.23 -27.66 8.43
N PRO A 403 14.02 -27.55 9.77
CA PRO A 403 14.93 -28.05 10.77
C PRO A 403 15.12 -29.57 10.64
N GLY A 404 16.36 -30.03 10.83
CA GLY A 404 16.70 -31.48 10.80
C GLY A 404 17.07 -32.05 9.43
N LYS A 405 17.05 -31.24 8.36
CA LYS A 405 17.52 -31.61 7.01
C LYS A 405 18.79 -30.89 6.56
N ALA A 406 19.45 -30.14 7.47
CA ALA A 406 20.79 -29.59 7.18
C ALA A 406 21.77 -30.75 6.99
N LYS A 407 22.34 -30.86 5.77
CA LYS A 407 23.45 -31.77 5.46
C LYS A 407 24.72 -31.33 6.19
#